data_69832997ca420530db8a09ad01cc4ba3
#
_entry.id   69832997ca420530db8a09ad01cc4ba3
#
_cell.length_a   1.000
_cell.length_b   1.000
_cell.length_c   1.000
_cell.angle_alpha   90.00
_cell.angle_beta   90.00
_cell.angle_gamma   90.00
#
_symmetry.space_group_name_H-M   'P 1'
#
loop_
_entity.id
_entity.type
_entity.pdbx_description
1 polymer ?
#
loop_
_entity_poly.entity_id
_entity_poly.type
_entity_poly.pdbx_seq_one_letter_code
_entity_poly.pdbx_strand_id
1 'polypeptide(L)'
;MAQLRALIFDVDGTLADTERDGHRVAFNQAFAISGLDWQWSIDLYRDLIEQTAGGKERILAYREHYCPTFTPETDLKTFAAQLHQLKTAQYKQLLMTGTIPLRPGVQRLLKEALEQN
;
A
#
# COMPACT_ATOMS: atom_id res chain seq x y z
N MET A 1 -17.96 13.96 -4.50
CA MET A 1 -19.26 13.29 -4.58
C MET A 1 -19.21 11.96 -3.86
N ALA A 2 -20.21 11.73 -3.00
CA ALA A 2 -20.21 10.55 -2.14
C ALA A 2 -20.24 9.23 -2.90
N GLN A 3 -20.98 9.18 -3.99
CA GLN A 3 -21.06 7.96 -4.80
C GLN A 3 -19.73 7.55 -5.42
N LEU A 4 -18.98 8.54 -5.90
CA LEU A 4 -17.67 8.29 -6.48
C LEU A 4 -16.69 7.77 -5.42
N ARG A 5 -16.77 8.33 -4.23
CA ARG A 5 -15.92 7.91 -3.12
C ARG A 5 -16.22 6.47 -2.71
N ALA A 6 -17.50 6.11 -2.63
CA ALA A 6 -17.91 4.76 -2.29
C ALA A 6 -17.44 3.75 -3.35
N LEU A 7 -17.52 4.14 -4.62
CA LEU A 7 -17.06 3.29 -5.71
C LEU A 7 -15.56 3.00 -5.62
N ILE A 8 -14.78 3.99 -5.23
CA ILE A 8 -13.33 3.80 -5.07
C ILE A 8 -13.03 2.80 -3.96
N PHE A 9 -13.74 2.87 -2.85
CA PHE A 9 -13.58 1.90 -1.77
C PHE A 9 -13.94 0.49 -2.20
N ASP A 10 -15.02 0.32 -2.93
CA ASP A 10 -15.43 -0.99 -3.42
C ASP A 10 -14.37 -1.59 -4.35
N VAL A 11 -13.78 -0.76 -5.20
CA VAL A 11 -12.75 -1.22 -6.12
C VAL A 11 -11.54 -1.76 -5.39
N ASP A 12 -11.15 -1.10 -4.31
CA ASP A 12 -9.91 -1.42 -3.61
C ASP A 12 -9.91 -2.81 -2.99
N GLY A 13 -11.08 -3.37 -2.71
CA GLY A 13 -11.17 -4.68 -2.09
C GLY A 13 -11.83 -5.74 -2.94
N THR A 14 -12.55 -5.38 -4.00
CA THR A 14 -13.44 -6.32 -4.68
C THR A 14 -13.25 -6.44 -6.17
N LEU A 15 -12.82 -5.39 -6.86
CA LEU A 15 -12.82 -5.38 -8.31
C LEU A 15 -11.49 -5.73 -8.95
N ALA A 16 -10.44 -5.83 -8.17
CA ALA A 16 -9.12 -6.19 -8.66
C ALA A 16 -8.30 -6.72 -7.51
N ASP A 17 -7.20 -7.36 -7.81
CA ASP A 17 -6.25 -7.81 -6.81
C ASP A 17 -5.38 -6.63 -6.35
N THR A 18 -6.02 -5.48 -6.05
CA THR A 18 -5.30 -4.27 -5.66
C THR A 18 -4.55 -4.42 -4.35
N GLU A 19 -5.07 -5.23 -3.42
CA GLU A 19 -4.34 -5.53 -2.20
C GLU A 19 -3.09 -6.36 -2.51
N ARG A 20 -3.24 -7.41 -3.31
CA ARG A 20 -2.12 -8.30 -3.66
C ARG A 20 -1.17 -7.66 -4.66
N ASP A 21 -1.71 -7.14 -5.77
CA ASP A 21 -0.91 -6.71 -6.91
C ASP A 21 -0.60 -5.21 -6.91
N GLY A 22 -1.29 -4.45 -6.08
CA GLY A 22 -1.10 -3.02 -5.97
C GLY A 22 -0.45 -2.62 -4.66
N HIS A 23 -1.20 -2.69 -3.57
CA HIS A 23 -0.69 -2.22 -2.28
C HIS A 23 0.54 -3.00 -1.82
N ARG A 24 0.49 -4.32 -1.89
CA ARG A 24 1.62 -5.15 -1.48
C ARG A 24 2.88 -4.83 -2.28
N VAL A 25 2.75 -4.73 -3.60
CA VAL A 25 3.88 -4.42 -4.47
C VAL A 25 4.43 -3.03 -4.15
N ALA A 26 3.54 -2.06 -3.92
CA ALA A 26 3.96 -0.71 -3.56
C ALA A 26 4.73 -0.68 -2.23
N PHE A 27 4.29 -1.45 -1.24
CA PHE A 27 5.03 -1.57 0.02
C PHE A 27 6.44 -2.13 -0.23
N ASN A 28 6.53 -3.22 -1.01
CA ASN A 28 7.82 -3.83 -1.29
C ASN A 28 8.76 -2.88 -2.04
N GLN A 29 8.21 -2.08 -2.95
CA GLN A 29 8.99 -1.08 -3.66
C GLN A 29 9.49 0.01 -2.70
N ALA A 30 8.65 0.45 -1.77
CA ALA A 30 9.04 1.45 -0.78
C ALA A 30 10.16 0.91 0.11
N PHE A 31 10.08 -0.35 0.51
CA PHE A 31 11.13 -0.98 1.31
C PHE A 31 12.45 -0.99 0.56
N ALA A 32 12.43 -1.38 -0.72
CA ALA A 32 13.63 -1.42 -1.54
C ALA A 32 14.25 -0.04 -1.72
N ILE A 33 13.43 0.97 -1.98
CA ILE A 33 13.88 2.35 -2.13
C ILE A 33 14.55 2.82 -0.84
N SER A 34 14.03 2.41 0.31
CA SER A 34 14.56 2.81 1.61
C SER A 34 15.77 1.98 2.05
N GLY A 35 16.23 1.04 1.23
CA GLY A 35 17.38 0.21 1.54
C GLY A 35 17.09 -0.92 2.53
N LEU A 36 15.82 -1.27 2.69
CA LEU A 36 15.42 -2.37 3.57
C LEU A 36 15.39 -3.68 2.78
N ASP A 37 15.70 -4.78 3.46
CA ASP A 37 15.59 -6.10 2.88
C ASP A 37 14.23 -6.75 3.10
N TRP A 38 13.27 -5.97 3.55
CA TRP A 38 11.91 -6.45 3.80
C TRP A 38 11.21 -6.77 2.49
N GLN A 39 10.51 -7.89 2.49
CA GLN A 39 9.70 -8.27 1.34
C GLN A 39 8.49 -9.04 1.84
N TRP A 40 7.31 -8.50 1.56
CA TRP A 40 6.05 -9.08 1.99
C TRP A 40 5.54 -10.01 0.89
N SER A 41 5.39 -11.28 1.22
CA SER A 41 4.76 -12.25 0.34
C SER A 41 3.24 -12.04 0.33
N ILE A 42 2.58 -12.71 -0.60
CA ILE A 42 1.11 -12.66 -0.68
C ILE A 42 0.49 -13.16 0.62
N ASP A 43 0.97 -14.28 1.13
CA ASP A 43 0.41 -14.87 2.36
C ASP A 43 0.68 -14.01 3.58
N LEU A 44 1.89 -13.48 3.71
CA LEU A 44 2.24 -12.59 4.82
C LEU A 44 1.37 -11.32 4.79
N TYR A 45 1.22 -10.73 3.61
CA TYR A 45 0.43 -9.52 3.48
C TYR A 45 -1.03 -9.75 3.83
N ARG A 46 -1.57 -10.91 3.44
CA ARG A 46 -2.94 -11.28 3.81
C ARG A 46 -3.11 -11.31 5.32
N ASP A 47 -2.16 -11.91 6.03
CA ASP A 47 -2.21 -11.95 7.49
C ASP A 47 -2.15 -10.55 8.09
N LEU A 48 -1.31 -9.68 7.54
CA LEU A 48 -1.21 -8.30 8.03
C LEU A 48 -2.52 -7.54 7.84
N ILE A 49 -3.18 -7.73 6.69
CA ILE A 49 -4.46 -7.07 6.42
C ILE A 49 -5.52 -7.51 7.42
N GLU A 50 -5.56 -8.81 7.72
CA GLU A 50 -6.56 -9.35 8.64
C GLU A 50 -6.35 -8.88 10.07
N GLN A 51 -5.11 -8.69 10.48
CA GLN A 51 -4.78 -8.34 11.86
C GLN A 51 -4.76 -6.84 12.11
N THR A 52 -4.44 -6.04 11.10
CA THR A 52 -4.14 -4.63 11.30
C THR A 52 -4.72 -3.79 10.19
N ALA A 53 -5.56 -2.83 10.55
CA ALA A 53 -6.07 -1.83 9.61
C ALA A 53 -5.07 -0.68 9.50
N GLY A 54 -4.93 -0.16 8.28
CA GLY A 54 -4.06 0.99 8.04
C GLY A 54 -2.64 0.61 7.62
N GLY A 55 -2.09 1.38 6.67
CA GLY A 55 -0.78 1.07 6.11
C GLY A 55 0.37 1.29 7.08
N LYS A 56 0.35 2.40 7.79
CA LYS A 56 1.40 2.69 8.78
C LYS A 56 1.40 1.67 9.90
N GLU A 57 0.22 1.29 10.32
CA GLU A 57 0.03 0.32 11.40
C GLU A 57 0.53 -1.06 10.98
N ARG A 58 0.37 -1.43 9.71
CA ARG A 58 0.91 -2.69 9.18
C ARG A 58 2.43 -2.70 9.18
N ILE A 59 3.05 -1.57 8.85
CA ILE A 59 4.51 -1.45 8.90
C ILE A 59 5.00 -1.68 10.33
N LEU A 60 4.35 -1.04 11.29
CA LEU A 60 4.73 -1.17 12.69
C LEU A 60 4.51 -2.60 13.21
N ALA A 61 3.39 -3.22 12.83
CA ALA A 61 3.09 -4.59 13.23
C ALA A 61 4.12 -5.56 12.65
N TYR A 62 4.49 -5.38 11.38
CA TYR A 62 5.50 -6.22 10.75
C TYR A 62 6.84 -6.08 11.48
N ARG A 63 7.24 -4.86 11.76
CA ARG A 63 8.49 -4.63 12.50
C ARG A 63 8.46 -5.33 13.86
N GLU A 64 7.37 -5.19 14.57
CA GLU A 64 7.26 -5.76 15.91
C GLU A 64 7.31 -7.29 15.91
N HIS A 65 6.63 -7.93 14.96
CA HIS A 65 6.49 -9.38 14.94
C HIS A 65 7.61 -10.11 14.21
N TYR A 66 8.18 -9.48 13.20
CA TYR A 66 9.17 -10.15 12.33
C TYR A 66 10.57 -9.58 12.44
N CYS A 67 10.70 -8.32 12.82
CA CYS A 67 11.99 -7.64 12.92
C CYS A 67 12.09 -6.83 14.20
N PRO A 68 11.89 -7.45 15.37
CA PRO A 68 11.78 -6.69 16.63
C PRO A 68 13.04 -5.95 17.02
N THR A 69 14.20 -6.36 16.50
CA THR A 69 15.46 -5.69 16.81
C THR A 69 15.80 -4.57 15.84
N PHE A 70 15.04 -4.42 14.77
CA PHE A 70 15.28 -3.35 13.81
C PHE A 70 15.01 -2.00 14.47
N THR A 71 15.96 -1.08 14.33
CA THR A 71 15.85 0.27 14.86
C THR A 71 16.17 1.27 13.77
N PRO A 72 15.22 2.11 13.36
CA PRO A 72 15.48 3.14 12.37
C PRO A 72 16.27 4.30 12.99
N GLU A 73 16.77 5.19 12.14
CA GLU A 73 17.48 6.39 12.61
C GLU A 73 16.53 7.39 13.27
N THR A 74 15.26 7.37 12.86
CA THR A 74 14.22 8.19 13.47
C THR A 74 13.39 7.35 14.41
N ASP A 75 12.40 7.97 15.09
CA ASP A 75 11.47 7.18 15.89
C ASP A 75 10.59 6.31 14.99
N LEU A 76 10.00 5.26 15.56
CA LEU A 76 9.23 4.29 14.79
C LEU A 76 8.02 4.92 14.09
N LYS A 77 7.36 5.87 14.74
CA LYS A 77 6.19 6.52 14.17
C LYS A 77 6.56 7.32 12.94
N THR A 78 7.65 8.08 13.00
CA THR A 78 8.15 8.86 11.87
C THR A 78 8.60 7.95 10.75
N PHE A 79 9.32 6.90 11.09
CA PHE A 79 9.78 5.89 10.13
C PHE A 79 8.60 5.29 9.35
N ALA A 80 7.56 4.85 10.06
CA ALA A 80 6.39 4.27 9.42
C ALA A 80 5.67 5.28 8.53
N ALA A 81 5.58 6.54 8.96
CA ALA A 81 4.96 7.58 8.16
C ALA A 81 5.73 7.84 6.87
N GLN A 82 7.05 7.89 6.94
CA GLN A 82 7.89 8.10 5.75
C GLN A 82 7.80 6.94 4.78
N LEU A 83 7.84 5.70 5.27
CA LEU A 83 7.67 4.53 4.43
C LEU A 83 6.30 4.52 3.76
N HIS A 84 5.27 4.89 4.50
CA HIS A 84 3.92 4.93 3.96
C HIS A 84 3.77 5.98 2.87
N GLN A 85 4.46 7.12 3.01
CA GLN A 85 4.48 8.13 1.96
C GLN A 85 5.13 7.60 0.69
N LEU A 86 6.25 6.91 0.82
CA LEU A 86 6.90 6.28 -0.33
C LEU A 86 5.99 5.24 -0.97
N LYS A 87 5.36 4.42 -0.16
CA LYS A 87 4.42 3.41 -0.65
C LYS A 87 3.27 4.05 -1.41
N THR A 88 2.72 5.15 -0.90
CA THR A 88 1.63 5.85 -1.56
C THR A 88 2.04 6.37 -2.93
N ALA A 89 3.24 6.93 -3.02
CA ALA A 89 3.78 7.39 -4.29
C ALA A 89 3.97 6.24 -5.29
N GLN A 90 4.48 5.10 -4.82
CA GLN A 90 4.65 3.93 -5.67
C GLN A 90 3.32 3.35 -6.13
N TYR A 91 2.35 3.29 -5.23
CA TYR A 91 1.01 2.81 -5.56
C TYR A 91 0.36 3.68 -6.64
N LYS A 92 0.47 4.99 -6.48
CA LYS A 92 -0.04 5.94 -7.46
C LYS A 92 0.59 5.70 -8.83
N GLN A 93 1.89 5.49 -8.87
CA GLN A 93 2.60 5.21 -10.11
C GLN A 93 2.14 3.91 -10.75
N LEU A 94 1.93 2.86 -9.96
CA LEU A 94 1.44 1.59 -10.47
C LEU A 94 0.07 1.73 -11.12
N LEU A 95 -0.81 2.54 -10.52
CA LEU A 95 -2.12 2.82 -11.10
C LEU A 95 -2.00 3.58 -12.41
N MET A 96 -1.16 4.62 -12.44
CA MET A 96 -1.03 5.49 -13.60
C MET A 96 -0.35 4.82 -14.78
N THR A 97 0.53 3.86 -14.53
CA THR A 97 1.21 3.13 -15.61
C THR A 97 0.42 1.92 -16.08
N GLY A 98 -0.73 1.63 -15.47
CA GLY A 98 -1.55 0.49 -15.85
C GLY A 98 -0.98 -0.85 -15.42
N THR A 99 -0.04 -0.86 -14.49
CA THR A 99 0.57 -2.11 -14.01
C THR A 99 -0.41 -2.95 -13.22
N ILE A 100 -1.37 -2.31 -12.52
CA ILE A 100 -2.39 -3.02 -11.77
C ILE A 100 -3.52 -3.39 -12.73
N PRO A 101 -3.93 -4.68 -12.78
CA PRO A 101 -4.95 -5.13 -13.74
C PRO A 101 -6.35 -4.73 -13.28
N LEU A 102 -6.75 -3.51 -13.60
CA LEU A 102 -8.08 -2.99 -13.33
C LEU A 102 -8.91 -2.97 -14.60
N ARG A 103 -10.24 -3.04 -14.45
CA ARG A 103 -11.14 -2.83 -15.58
C ARG A 103 -10.96 -1.39 -16.08
N PRO A 104 -11.04 -1.15 -17.40
CA PRO A 104 -10.73 0.17 -17.96
C PRO A 104 -11.50 1.33 -17.32
N GLY A 105 -12.78 1.18 -17.07
CA GLY A 105 -13.58 2.23 -16.45
C GLY A 105 -13.15 2.52 -15.01
N VAL A 106 -12.83 1.48 -14.26
CA VAL A 106 -12.41 1.60 -12.87
C VAL A 106 -11.05 2.28 -12.79
N GLN A 107 -10.13 1.89 -13.66
CA GLN A 107 -8.80 2.48 -13.71
C GLN A 107 -8.87 3.99 -13.95
N ARG A 108 -9.74 4.40 -14.86
CA ARG A 108 -9.93 5.80 -15.15
C ARG A 108 -10.44 6.57 -13.94
N LEU A 109 -11.42 6.02 -13.23
CA LEU A 109 -11.97 6.67 -12.04
C LEU A 109 -10.93 6.85 -10.95
N LEU A 110 -10.12 5.81 -10.72
CA LEU A 110 -9.06 5.87 -9.72
C LEU A 110 -8.02 6.93 -10.07
N LYS A 111 -7.65 7.00 -11.34
CA LYS A 111 -6.69 7.98 -11.80
C LYS A 111 -7.20 9.40 -11.59
N GLU A 112 -8.44 9.67 -11.94
CA GLU A 112 -9.04 10.99 -11.74
C GLU A 112 -9.09 11.36 -10.27
N ALA A 113 -9.46 10.42 -9.41
CA ALA A 113 -9.53 10.67 -7.98
C ALA A 113 -8.16 11.02 -7.40
N LEU A 114 -7.11 10.31 -7.83
CA LEU A 114 -5.76 10.56 -7.35
C LEU A 114 -5.22 11.91 -7.84
N GLU A 115 -5.57 12.32 -9.05
CA GLU A 115 -5.12 13.59 -9.61
C GLU A 115 -5.77 14.79 -8.91
N GLN A 116 -6.94 14.61 -8.32
CA GLN A 116 -7.65 15.69 -7.62
C GLN A 116 -7.19 15.88 -6.19
N ASN A 117 -6.40 14.97 -5.68
CA ASN A 117 -5.85 15.07 -4.34
C ASN A 117 -4.45 15.66 -4.39
#